data_b722e8927fc1bec7c4c776d5fb16d017
#
_entry.id   b722e8927fc1bec7c4c776d5fb16d017
#
_cell.length_a   1.000
_cell.length_b   1.000
_cell.length_c   1.000
_cell.angle_alpha   90.00
_cell.angle_beta   90.00
_cell.angle_gamma   90.00
#
_symmetry.space_group_name_H-M   'P 1'
#
loop_
_entity.id
_entity.type
_entity.pdbx_description
1 polymer ?
#
loop_
_entity_poly.entity_id
_entity_poly.type
_entity_poly.pdbx_seq_one_letter_code
_entity_poly.pdbx_strand_id
1 'polypeptide(L)'
;MEEIWKDVVGWEGLYKVSNFGRVRSLDRHVKGKMRNGKNIKGKILFPRYDKDGYFTVHLRDADSKRNKLCKVHRIVAEAFIPKIEGKDSIDHINSIRDDNRVENLRWCTVKENASFPMDKENKSIAVKNSYDKYPELRRMRSDTLAKNKKIKIKVYKENEFLGFFDSILDFSNKYNLIASSVYGSFRRNRDYKGYILERV
;
A
#
# COMPACT_ATOMS: atom_id res chain seq x y z
N MET A 1 -0.06 -20.53 0.68
CA MET A 1 -1.40 -20.20 1.28
C MET A 1 -2.24 -19.60 0.17
N GLU A 2 -3.48 -20.04 0.01
CA GLU A 2 -4.40 -19.53 -1.00
C GLU A 2 -4.93 -18.15 -0.60
N GLU A 3 -5.21 -17.29 -1.58
CA GLU A 3 -5.78 -15.97 -1.33
C GLU A 3 -7.30 -16.05 -1.22
N ILE A 4 -7.80 -15.71 -0.04
CA ILE A 4 -9.22 -15.72 0.30
C ILE A 4 -9.73 -14.28 0.33
N TRP A 5 -10.91 -14.04 -0.28
CA TRP A 5 -11.54 -12.73 -0.34
C TRP A 5 -12.86 -12.70 0.43
N LYS A 6 -12.98 -11.79 1.39
CA LYS A 6 -14.22 -11.52 2.14
C LYS A 6 -14.73 -10.11 1.85
N ASP A 7 -16.00 -9.87 2.10
CA ASP A 7 -16.55 -8.52 2.01
C ASP A 7 -15.93 -7.62 3.07
N VAL A 8 -15.74 -6.35 2.71
CA VAL A 8 -15.33 -5.33 3.69
C VAL A 8 -16.54 -4.99 4.55
N VAL A 9 -16.42 -5.17 5.87
CA VAL A 9 -17.49 -4.94 6.83
C VAL A 9 -18.07 -3.52 6.67
N GLY A 10 -19.39 -3.45 6.50
CA GLY A 10 -20.14 -2.22 6.24
C GLY A 10 -19.96 -1.66 4.82
N TRP A 11 -19.36 -2.43 3.89
CA TRP A 11 -19.20 -2.10 2.47
C TRP A 11 -19.47 -3.33 1.60
N GLU A 12 -20.32 -4.21 2.07
CA GLU A 12 -20.73 -5.44 1.41
C GLU A 12 -21.26 -5.14 0.00
N GLY A 13 -20.93 -5.99 -0.97
CA GLY A 13 -21.30 -5.80 -2.36
C GLY A 13 -20.55 -4.68 -3.11
N LEU A 14 -19.75 -3.87 -2.42
CA LEU A 14 -18.97 -2.78 -3.02
C LEU A 14 -17.48 -3.07 -3.02
N TYR A 15 -16.96 -3.67 -1.95
CA TYR A 15 -15.54 -3.93 -1.76
C TYR A 15 -15.29 -5.27 -1.11
N LYS A 16 -14.20 -5.92 -1.50
CA LYS A 16 -13.65 -7.11 -0.83
C LYS A 16 -12.22 -6.86 -0.39
N VAL A 17 -11.82 -7.55 0.68
CA VAL A 17 -10.47 -7.57 1.21
C VAL A 17 -9.96 -9.00 1.24
N SER A 18 -8.67 -9.19 0.96
CA SER A 18 -8.03 -10.51 1.03
C SER A 18 -7.27 -10.73 2.35
N ASN A 19 -7.06 -12.01 2.68
CA ASN A 19 -6.18 -12.41 3.78
C ASN A 19 -4.71 -11.96 3.61
N PHE A 20 -4.34 -11.47 2.43
CA PHE A 20 -3.02 -10.86 2.16
C PHE A 20 -3.01 -9.32 2.28
N GLY A 21 -4.13 -8.71 2.70
CA GLY A 21 -4.21 -7.25 2.85
C GLY A 21 -4.43 -6.50 1.55
N ARG A 22 -4.85 -7.18 0.47
CA ARG A 22 -5.27 -6.52 -0.77
C ARG A 22 -6.74 -6.14 -0.68
N VAL A 23 -7.10 -4.98 -1.22
CA VAL A 23 -8.48 -4.49 -1.26
C VAL A 23 -8.89 -4.31 -2.71
N ARG A 24 -10.09 -4.79 -3.08
CA ARG A 24 -10.65 -4.59 -4.43
C ARG A 24 -12.06 -4.02 -4.38
N SER A 25 -12.39 -3.18 -5.34
CA SER A 25 -13.78 -2.83 -5.62
C SER A 25 -14.42 -3.91 -6.50
N LEU A 26 -15.75 -4.04 -6.39
CA LEU A 26 -16.54 -4.94 -7.22
C LEU A 26 -17.12 -4.21 -8.43
N ASP A 27 -17.47 -4.98 -9.46
CA ASP A 27 -18.26 -4.48 -10.58
C ASP A 27 -19.59 -3.99 -10.03
N ARG A 28 -20.02 -2.80 -10.45
CA ARG A 28 -21.31 -2.25 -10.00
C ARG A 28 -21.88 -1.24 -10.97
N HIS A 29 -23.19 -1.12 -10.96
CA HIS A 29 -23.90 -0.04 -11.61
C HIS A 29 -24.11 1.11 -10.63
N VAL A 30 -23.77 2.33 -11.03
CA VAL A 30 -23.92 3.56 -10.21
C VAL A 30 -24.91 4.46 -10.92
N LYS A 31 -25.97 4.87 -10.24
CA LYS A 31 -27.03 5.72 -10.82
C LYS A 31 -26.52 7.08 -11.27
N GLY A 32 -25.63 7.73 -10.52
CA GLY A 32 -24.95 8.96 -10.89
C GLY A 32 -25.89 10.07 -11.39
N LYS A 33 -25.30 11.14 -11.97
CA LYS A 33 -26.05 12.26 -12.58
C LYS A 33 -26.55 11.97 -14.00
N MET A 34 -26.09 10.88 -14.62
CA MET A 34 -26.51 10.51 -15.99
C MET A 34 -27.82 9.70 -15.94
N ARG A 35 -28.72 9.96 -16.89
CA ARG A 35 -30.04 9.36 -16.99
C ARG A 35 -30.01 7.82 -16.95
N ASN A 36 -28.97 7.18 -17.49
CA ASN A 36 -28.80 5.73 -17.57
C ASN A 36 -27.73 5.19 -16.58
N GLY A 37 -27.22 5.99 -15.65
CA GLY A 37 -26.14 5.58 -14.74
C GLY A 37 -24.84 5.20 -15.46
N LYS A 38 -23.94 4.54 -14.73
CA LYS A 38 -22.65 4.08 -15.26
C LYS A 38 -22.23 2.74 -14.65
N ASN A 39 -21.81 1.80 -15.50
CA ASN A 39 -21.17 0.58 -15.05
C ASN A 39 -19.70 0.85 -14.69
N ILE A 40 -19.32 0.53 -13.48
CA ILE A 40 -17.96 0.65 -12.98
C ILE A 40 -17.37 -0.75 -12.85
N LYS A 41 -16.25 -0.99 -13.53
CA LYS A 41 -15.49 -2.23 -13.39
C LYS A 41 -14.74 -2.25 -12.07
N GLY A 42 -14.81 -3.37 -11.38
CA GLY A 42 -14.04 -3.64 -10.18
C GLY A 42 -12.54 -3.67 -10.46
N LYS A 43 -11.75 -3.25 -9.47
CA LYS A 43 -10.29 -3.23 -9.57
C LYS A 43 -9.63 -3.34 -8.21
N ILE A 44 -8.40 -3.82 -8.19
CA ILE A 44 -7.54 -3.74 -6.99
C ILE A 44 -7.27 -2.26 -6.68
N LEU A 45 -7.48 -1.89 -5.43
CA LEU A 45 -7.16 -0.55 -4.94
C LEU A 45 -5.69 -0.50 -4.52
N PHE A 46 -5.01 0.57 -4.96
CA PHE A 46 -3.65 0.84 -4.50
C PHE A 46 -3.71 1.61 -3.18
N PRO A 47 -3.17 1.03 -2.10
CA PRO A 47 -3.16 1.72 -0.82
C PRO A 47 -2.18 2.91 -0.87
N ARG A 48 -2.41 3.88 0.02
CA ARG A 48 -1.50 5.01 0.26
C ARG A 48 -0.98 4.93 1.69
N TYR A 49 0.24 5.41 1.90
CA TYR A 49 0.74 5.58 3.26
C TYR A 49 0.06 6.77 3.93
N ASP A 50 -0.36 6.60 5.16
CA ASP A 50 -0.68 7.72 6.04
C ASP A 50 0.62 8.32 6.64
N LYS A 51 0.47 9.37 7.44
CA LYS A 51 1.60 10.04 8.10
C LYS A 51 2.39 9.11 9.04
N ASP A 52 1.73 8.09 9.56
CA ASP A 52 2.29 7.14 10.52
C ASP A 52 2.87 5.88 9.84
N GLY A 53 2.80 5.79 8.51
CA GLY A 53 3.36 4.69 7.72
C GLY A 53 2.43 3.48 7.59
N TYR A 54 1.13 3.61 7.86
CA TYR A 54 0.14 2.58 7.60
C TYR A 54 -0.44 2.68 6.20
N PHE A 55 -0.79 1.54 5.62
CA PHE A 55 -1.58 1.52 4.40
C PHE A 55 -3.03 1.92 4.64
N THR A 56 -3.50 2.85 3.81
CA THR A 56 -4.89 3.30 3.78
C THR A 56 -5.48 3.19 2.38
N VAL A 57 -6.79 2.95 2.31
CA VAL A 57 -7.59 2.95 1.08
C VAL A 57 -8.80 3.86 1.24
N HIS A 58 -9.18 4.52 0.16
CA HIS A 58 -10.37 5.36 0.14
C HIS A 58 -11.54 4.57 -0.44
N LEU A 59 -12.52 4.24 0.41
CA LEU A 59 -13.75 3.55 0.02
C LEU A 59 -14.84 4.59 -0.29
N ARG A 60 -15.57 4.36 -1.38
CA ARG A 60 -16.62 5.26 -1.87
C ARG A 60 -17.85 4.47 -2.28
N ASP A 61 -19.00 4.94 -1.83
CA ASP A 61 -20.29 4.59 -2.35
C ASP A 61 -20.93 5.83 -2.99
N ALA A 62 -21.08 5.81 -4.30
CA ALA A 62 -21.56 6.97 -5.04
C ALA A 62 -23.07 7.18 -4.86
N ASP A 63 -23.83 6.09 -4.65
CA ASP A 63 -25.28 6.16 -4.51
C ASP A 63 -25.70 6.70 -3.14
N SER A 64 -25.06 6.24 -2.07
CA SER A 64 -25.28 6.78 -0.71
C SER A 64 -24.44 8.02 -0.41
N LYS A 65 -23.60 8.48 -1.33
CA LYS A 65 -22.63 9.57 -1.15
C LYS A 65 -21.64 9.34 0.01
N ARG A 66 -21.57 8.12 0.52
CA ARG A 66 -20.66 7.76 1.62
C ARG A 66 -19.23 7.64 1.09
N ASN A 67 -18.28 8.21 1.82
CA ASN A 67 -16.86 8.00 1.56
C ASN A 67 -16.09 7.93 2.89
N LYS A 68 -15.06 7.09 2.92
CA LYS A 68 -14.25 6.90 4.13
C LYS A 68 -12.82 6.51 3.75
N LEU A 69 -11.85 7.12 4.41
CA LEU A 69 -10.47 6.66 4.40
C LEU A 69 -10.32 5.59 5.46
N CYS A 70 -9.94 4.38 5.07
CA CYS A 70 -9.84 3.22 5.96
C CYS A 70 -8.41 2.71 6.01
N LYS A 71 -7.93 2.35 7.20
CA LYS A 71 -6.65 1.66 7.38
C LYS A 71 -6.81 0.19 6.96
N VAL A 72 -5.89 -0.32 6.13
CA VAL A 72 -6.00 -1.67 5.56
C VAL A 72 -5.97 -2.75 6.63
N HIS A 73 -5.05 -2.66 7.62
CA HIS A 73 -4.99 -3.63 8.72
C HIS A 73 -6.32 -3.74 9.48
N ARG A 74 -7.04 -2.62 9.64
CA ARG A 74 -8.34 -2.62 10.30
C ARG A 74 -9.39 -3.36 9.49
N ILE A 75 -9.45 -3.10 8.19
CA ILE A 75 -10.36 -3.80 7.26
C ILE A 75 -10.09 -5.30 7.27
N VAL A 76 -8.80 -5.71 7.25
CA VAL A 76 -8.43 -7.13 7.30
C VAL A 76 -8.84 -7.76 8.63
N ALA A 77 -8.51 -7.12 9.75
CA ALA A 77 -8.84 -7.66 11.06
C ALA A 77 -10.34 -7.81 11.27
N GLU A 78 -11.13 -6.81 10.87
CA GLU A 78 -12.59 -6.85 10.97
C GLU A 78 -13.21 -7.96 10.10
N ALA A 79 -12.62 -8.27 8.94
CA ALA A 79 -13.14 -9.31 8.04
C ALA A 79 -12.71 -10.74 8.41
N PHE A 80 -11.53 -10.92 9.00
CA PHE A 80 -10.92 -12.24 9.13
C PHE A 80 -10.68 -12.68 10.57
N ILE A 81 -10.52 -11.76 11.52
CA ILE A 81 -10.13 -12.09 12.89
C ILE A 81 -11.31 -11.83 13.82
N PRO A 82 -11.83 -12.86 14.52
CA PRO A 82 -12.89 -12.66 15.50
C PRO A 82 -12.52 -11.54 16.48
N LYS A 83 -13.42 -10.57 16.65
CA LYS A 83 -13.19 -9.48 17.58
C LYS A 83 -13.23 -10.00 19.01
N ILE A 84 -12.28 -9.55 19.83
CA ILE A 84 -12.19 -9.87 21.26
C ILE A 84 -12.72 -8.65 22.01
N GLU A 85 -13.64 -8.87 22.93
CA GLU A 85 -14.20 -7.81 23.79
C GLU A 85 -13.09 -7.09 24.56
N GLY A 86 -13.18 -5.75 24.64
CA GLY A 86 -12.17 -4.92 25.29
C GLY A 86 -10.89 -4.69 24.49
N LYS A 87 -10.74 -5.30 23.31
CA LYS A 87 -9.57 -5.14 22.45
C LYS A 87 -9.94 -4.38 21.17
N ASP A 88 -9.70 -3.08 21.16
CA ASP A 88 -10.08 -2.18 20.04
C ASP A 88 -8.91 -1.73 19.17
N SER A 89 -7.69 -2.07 19.55
CA SER A 89 -6.47 -1.83 18.80
C SER A 89 -6.05 -3.05 17.99
N ILE A 90 -5.27 -2.83 16.94
CA ILE A 90 -4.68 -3.89 16.13
C ILE A 90 -3.17 -3.71 16.13
N ASP A 91 -2.49 -4.78 16.48
CA ASP A 91 -1.03 -4.85 16.46
C ASP A 91 -0.56 -5.64 15.24
N HIS A 92 0.59 -5.20 14.68
CA HIS A 92 1.34 -5.94 13.69
C HIS A 92 2.41 -6.77 14.40
N ILE A 93 2.23 -8.08 14.47
CA ILE A 93 3.08 -9.01 15.24
C ILE A 93 4.56 -8.84 14.92
N ASN A 94 4.88 -8.61 13.64
CA ASN A 94 6.25 -8.35 13.18
C ASN A 94 6.66 -6.86 13.23
N SER A 95 5.83 -5.98 13.79
CA SER A 95 6.03 -4.53 13.85
C SER A 95 6.17 -3.82 12.49
N ILE A 96 5.81 -4.48 11.37
CA ILE A 96 5.83 -3.91 10.02
C ILE A 96 4.44 -3.38 9.68
N ARG A 97 4.26 -2.06 9.70
CA ARG A 97 2.95 -1.38 9.58
C ARG A 97 2.26 -1.54 8.23
N ASP A 98 2.95 -1.96 7.20
CA ASP A 98 2.42 -2.20 5.86
C ASP A 98 2.29 -3.71 5.53
N ASP A 99 2.65 -4.61 6.44
CA ASP A 99 2.39 -6.04 6.33
C ASP A 99 1.02 -6.38 6.94
N ASN A 100 -0.01 -6.24 6.12
CA ASN A 100 -1.41 -6.40 6.53
C ASN A 100 -1.97 -7.81 6.31
N ARG A 101 -1.12 -8.82 6.22
CA ARG A 101 -1.58 -10.22 6.15
C ARG A 101 -2.27 -10.60 7.45
N VAL A 102 -3.35 -11.38 7.35
CA VAL A 102 -4.16 -11.77 8.49
C VAL A 102 -3.34 -12.46 9.59
N GLU A 103 -2.37 -13.30 9.21
CA GLU A 103 -1.49 -14.03 10.13
C GLU A 103 -0.56 -13.11 10.94
N ASN A 104 -0.35 -11.88 10.47
CA ASN A 104 0.48 -10.86 11.11
C ASN A 104 -0.30 -9.86 11.96
N LEU A 105 -1.62 -10.00 12.04
CA LEU A 105 -2.49 -9.08 12.75
C LEU A 105 -3.14 -9.74 13.96
N ARG A 106 -3.29 -8.99 15.05
CA ARG A 106 -4.03 -9.44 16.24
C ARG A 106 -4.77 -8.27 16.89
N TRP A 107 -5.92 -8.57 17.46
CA TRP A 107 -6.61 -7.64 18.35
C TRP A 107 -5.86 -7.51 19.68
N CYS A 108 -5.69 -6.28 20.15
CA CYS A 108 -5.04 -5.98 21.42
C CYS A 108 -5.66 -4.76 22.08
N THR A 109 -5.37 -4.56 23.35
CA THR A 109 -5.61 -3.29 24.04
C THR A 109 -4.50 -2.30 23.70
N VAL A 110 -4.74 -1.00 23.93
CA VAL A 110 -3.72 0.04 23.79
C VAL A 110 -2.49 -0.24 24.66
N LYS A 111 -2.73 -0.75 25.89
CA LYS A 111 -1.65 -1.09 26.84
C LYS A 111 -0.80 -2.26 26.33
N GLU A 112 -1.44 -3.33 25.84
CA GLU A 112 -0.73 -4.46 25.24
C GLU A 112 0.11 -4.00 24.03
N ASN A 113 -0.48 -3.19 23.14
CA ASN A 113 0.21 -2.69 21.96
C ASN A 113 1.47 -1.85 22.30
N ALA A 114 1.42 -1.08 23.38
CA ALA A 114 2.56 -0.31 23.86
C ALA A 114 3.65 -1.19 24.52
N SER A 115 3.27 -2.39 25.01
CA SER A 115 4.16 -3.31 25.72
C SER A 115 4.95 -4.25 24.82
N PHE A 116 4.74 -4.21 23.48
CA PHE A 116 5.41 -5.07 22.50
C PHE A 116 6.44 -4.29 21.65
N PRO A 117 7.45 -3.63 22.24
CA PRO A 117 8.48 -2.98 21.47
C PRO A 117 9.42 -4.03 20.90
N MET A 118 9.41 -4.24 19.59
CA MET A 118 10.55 -4.84 18.92
C MET A 118 11.69 -3.83 18.86
N ASP A 119 12.90 -4.23 19.22
CA ASP A 119 14.08 -3.42 18.99
C ASP A 119 14.35 -3.20 17.49
N LYS A 120 15.23 -2.24 17.16
CA LYS A 120 15.49 -1.86 15.76
C LYS A 120 16.08 -3.00 14.93
N GLU A 121 16.87 -3.86 15.56
CA GLU A 121 17.56 -4.96 14.90
C GLU A 121 16.59 -6.08 14.54
N ASN A 122 15.75 -6.48 15.49
CA ASN A 122 14.68 -7.45 15.25
C ASN A 122 13.66 -6.97 14.22
N LYS A 123 13.35 -5.66 14.18
CA LYS A 123 12.53 -5.07 13.10
C LYS A 123 13.17 -5.23 11.74
N SER A 124 14.45 -4.96 11.61
CA SER A 124 15.16 -5.07 10.32
C SER A 124 15.19 -6.51 9.82
N ILE A 125 15.43 -7.48 10.71
CA ILE A 125 15.40 -8.91 10.40
C ILE A 125 13.98 -9.35 10.01
N ALA A 126 12.95 -8.94 10.76
CA ALA A 126 11.56 -9.27 10.47
C ALA A 126 11.11 -8.72 9.12
N VAL A 127 11.50 -7.47 8.79
CA VAL A 127 11.23 -6.85 7.47
C VAL A 127 11.86 -7.69 6.36
N LYS A 128 13.15 -8.04 6.49
CA LYS A 128 13.86 -8.84 5.49
C LYS A 128 13.20 -10.20 5.31
N ASN A 129 12.97 -10.92 6.39
CA ASN A 129 12.36 -12.26 6.36
C ASN A 129 10.94 -12.22 5.76
N SER A 130 10.16 -11.17 6.05
CA SER A 130 8.83 -11.00 5.48
C SER A 130 8.89 -10.78 3.96
N TYR A 131 9.82 -9.98 3.46
CA TYR A 131 10.00 -9.76 2.02
C TYR A 131 10.58 -10.97 1.28
N ASP A 132 11.44 -11.73 1.92
CA ASP A 132 12.01 -12.96 1.35
C ASP A 132 10.94 -14.04 1.25
N LYS A 133 10.11 -14.18 2.29
CA LYS A 133 9.01 -15.15 2.32
C LYS A 133 7.82 -14.76 1.41
N TYR A 134 7.59 -13.46 1.22
CA TYR A 134 6.46 -12.91 0.46
C TYR A 134 6.90 -11.78 -0.48
N PRO A 135 7.51 -12.12 -1.63
CA PRO A 135 8.03 -11.13 -2.59
C PRO A 135 6.97 -10.14 -3.09
N GLU A 136 5.68 -10.56 -3.11
CA GLU A 136 4.55 -9.73 -3.50
C GLU A 136 4.37 -8.49 -2.60
N LEU A 137 4.68 -8.58 -1.29
CA LEU A 137 4.64 -7.42 -0.38
C LEU A 137 5.65 -6.35 -0.81
N ARG A 138 6.85 -6.78 -1.17
CA ARG A 138 7.90 -5.89 -1.68
C ARG A 138 7.44 -5.21 -2.98
N ARG A 139 6.80 -5.97 -3.87
CA ARG A 139 6.25 -5.47 -5.12
C ARG A 139 5.11 -4.49 -4.88
N MET A 140 4.13 -4.83 -4.02
CA MET A 140 3.03 -3.94 -3.64
C MET A 140 3.53 -2.61 -3.05
N ARG A 141 4.53 -2.66 -2.18
CA ARG A 141 5.16 -1.47 -1.60
C ARG A 141 5.84 -0.62 -2.66
N SER A 142 6.61 -1.25 -3.55
CA SER A 142 7.29 -0.58 -4.66
C SER A 142 6.29 0.08 -5.60
N ASP A 143 5.25 -0.64 -6.02
CA ASP A 143 4.21 -0.14 -6.92
C ASP A 143 3.40 1.00 -6.30
N THR A 144 3.13 0.91 -4.99
CA THR A 144 2.42 1.96 -4.25
C THR A 144 3.25 3.24 -4.17
N LEU A 145 4.53 3.13 -3.86
CA LEU A 145 5.46 4.27 -3.84
C LEU A 145 5.61 4.91 -5.23
N ALA A 146 5.64 4.09 -6.26
CA ALA A 146 5.84 4.52 -7.64
C ALA A 146 4.62 5.23 -8.23
N LYS A 147 3.41 4.71 -8.00
CA LYS A 147 2.16 5.32 -8.54
C LYS A 147 1.79 6.65 -7.89
N ASN A 148 2.26 6.89 -6.68
CA ASN A 148 1.99 8.15 -5.98
C ASN A 148 2.81 9.34 -6.49
N LYS A 149 3.74 9.13 -7.44
CA LYS A 149 4.68 10.17 -7.89
C LYS A 149 5.00 10.07 -9.38
N LYS A 150 4.08 10.51 -10.22
CA LYS A 150 4.37 10.85 -11.62
C LYS A 150 5.16 12.17 -11.64
N ILE A 151 6.47 12.08 -11.49
CA ILE A 151 7.38 13.21 -11.66
C ILE A 151 8.14 12.94 -12.95
N LYS A 152 7.89 13.75 -13.97
CA LYS A 152 8.70 13.73 -15.20
C LYS A 152 10.12 14.14 -14.85
N ILE A 153 11.08 13.37 -15.33
CA ILE A 153 12.50 13.58 -15.06
C ILE A 153 13.31 13.57 -16.34
N LYS A 154 14.37 14.36 -16.34
CA LYS A 154 15.52 14.23 -17.23
C LYS A 154 16.58 13.42 -16.51
N VAL A 155 17.26 12.56 -17.24
CA VAL A 155 18.31 11.72 -16.66
C VAL A 155 19.60 11.87 -17.44
N TYR A 156 20.69 12.00 -16.72
CA TYR A 156 22.05 12.03 -17.22
C TYR A 156 22.87 10.93 -16.54
N LYS A 157 23.87 10.42 -17.23
CA LYS A 157 24.89 9.55 -16.66
C LYS A 157 26.25 10.01 -17.19
N GLU A 158 27.21 10.26 -16.30
CA GLU A 158 28.55 10.71 -16.64
C GLU A 158 28.55 11.93 -17.60
N ASN A 159 27.61 12.88 -17.35
CA ASN A 159 27.32 14.06 -18.18
C ASN A 159 26.68 13.80 -19.54
N GLU A 160 26.36 12.55 -19.89
CA GLU A 160 25.64 12.21 -21.11
C GLU A 160 24.13 12.21 -20.83
N PHE A 161 23.35 12.89 -21.71
CA PHE A 161 21.89 12.91 -21.62
C PHE A 161 21.29 11.60 -22.10
N LEU A 162 20.62 10.87 -21.20
CA LEU A 162 19.99 9.57 -21.48
C LEU A 162 18.54 9.67 -21.95
N GLY A 163 17.85 10.79 -21.63
CA GLY A 163 16.47 11.00 -22.08
C GLY A 163 15.53 11.50 -20.99
N PHE A 164 14.26 11.60 -21.42
CA PHE A 164 13.14 11.94 -20.54
C PHE A 164 12.40 10.68 -20.12
N PHE A 165 11.91 10.66 -18.89
CA PHE A 165 11.10 9.58 -18.35
C PHE A 165 9.86 10.16 -17.67
N ASP A 166 8.71 9.52 -17.86
CA ASP A 166 7.44 9.96 -17.26
C ASP A 166 7.39 9.76 -15.73
N SER A 167 8.28 8.92 -15.21
CA SER A 167 8.44 8.73 -13.78
C SER A 167 9.82 8.16 -13.42
N ILE A 168 10.20 8.32 -12.15
CA ILE A 168 11.39 7.64 -11.59
C ILE A 168 11.25 6.12 -11.68
N LEU A 169 10.02 5.58 -11.65
CA LEU A 169 9.79 4.15 -11.79
C LEU A 169 10.12 3.67 -13.20
N ASP A 170 9.65 4.38 -14.24
CA ASP A 170 9.90 4.01 -15.64
C ASP A 170 11.41 4.00 -15.92
N PHE A 171 12.13 5.01 -15.42
CA PHE A 171 13.58 5.06 -15.46
C PHE A 171 14.21 3.86 -14.72
N SER A 172 13.77 3.61 -13.48
CA SER A 172 14.33 2.54 -12.67
C SER A 172 14.11 1.15 -13.28
N ASN A 173 12.94 0.91 -13.88
CA ASN A 173 12.62 -0.34 -14.56
C ASN A 173 13.51 -0.54 -15.79
N LYS A 174 13.70 0.51 -16.61
CA LYS A 174 14.53 0.45 -17.82
C LYS A 174 15.97 0.08 -17.50
N TYR A 175 16.51 0.58 -16.40
CA TYR A 175 17.91 0.36 -16.02
C TYR A 175 18.10 -0.66 -14.89
N ASN A 176 17.07 -1.43 -14.57
CA ASN A 176 17.06 -2.45 -13.49
C ASN A 176 17.56 -1.91 -12.14
N LEU A 177 17.07 -0.72 -11.75
CA LEU A 177 17.45 -0.03 -10.52
C LEU A 177 16.33 -0.15 -9.46
N ILE A 178 16.70 0.02 -8.19
CA ILE A 178 15.72 0.02 -7.09
C ILE A 178 15.06 1.42 -7.02
N ALA A 179 13.81 1.53 -7.47
CA ALA A 179 13.07 2.80 -7.58
C ALA A 179 13.03 3.62 -6.28
N SER A 180 12.90 2.98 -5.12
CA SER A 180 12.91 3.66 -3.81
C SER A 180 14.26 4.30 -3.49
N SER A 181 15.35 3.66 -3.89
CA SER A 181 16.71 4.19 -3.70
C SER A 181 16.99 5.36 -4.64
N VAL A 182 16.61 5.22 -5.92
CA VAL A 182 16.68 6.31 -6.91
C VAL A 182 15.87 7.51 -6.44
N TYR A 183 14.63 7.28 -5.99
CA TYR A 183 13.78 8.33 -5.47
C TYR A 183 14.39 9.03 -4.23
N GLY A 184 14.96 8.25 -3.32
CA GLY A 184 15.65 8.77 -2.14
C GLY A 184 16.83 9.68 -2.48
N SER A 185 17.61 9.34 -3.50
CA SER A 185 18.72 10.16 -3.99
C SER A 185 18.21 11.42 -4.70
N PHE A 186 17.24 11.27 -5.60
CA PHE A 186 16.59 12.40 -6.27
C PHE A 186 16.04 13.45 -5.28
N ARG A 187 15.33 13.00 -4.21
CA ARG A 187 14.78 13.90 -3.19
C ARG A 187 15.86 14.64 -2.42
N ARG A 188 17.06 14.05 -2.25
CA ARG A 188 18.19 14.64 -1.56
C ARG A 188 19.13 15.42 -2.48
N ASN A 189 18.75 15.56 -3.76
CA ASN A 189 19.56 16.18 -4.81
C ASN A 189 20.98 15.57 -4.90
N ARG A 190 21.04 14.24 -4.88
CA ARG A 190 22.27 13.45 -4.98
C ARG A 190 22.20 12.53 -6.19
N ASP A 191 23.35 12.21 -6.77
CA ASP A 191 23.44 11.18 -7.78
C ASP A 191 23.11 9.77 -7.22
N TYR A 192 22.70 8.88 -8.08
CA TYR A 192 22.50 7.48 -7.77
C TYR A 192 23.27 6.59 -8.76
N LYS A 193 24.37 6.00 -8.32
CA LYS A 193 25.25 5.18 -9.17
C LYS A 193 25.70 5.89 -10.45
N GLY A 194 26.07 7.16 -10.37
CA GLY A 194 26.45 8.00 -11.48
C GLY A 194 25.28 8.58 -12.29
N TYR A 195 24.03 8.28 -11.95
CA TYR A 195 22.85 8.88 -12.57
C TYR A 195 22.46 10.17 -11.85
N ILE A 196 22.33 11.25 -12.60
CA ILE A 196 21.80 12.54 -12.16
C ILE A 196 20.39 12.68 -12.71
N LEU A 197 19.43 12.99 -11.84
CA LEU A 197 18.03 13.16 -12.20
C LEU A 197 17.59 14.60 -11.92
N GLU A 198 17.01 15.23 -12.91
CA GLU A 198 16.43 16.58 -12.81
C GLU A 198 14.92 16.52 -13.03
N ARG A 199 14.19 17.39 -12.37
CA ARG A 199 12.76 17.54 -12.60
C ARG A 199 12.51 18.33 -13.88
N VAL A 200 11.56 17.88 -14.71
CA VAL A 200 11.07 18.61 -15.88
C VAL A 200 9.89 19.51 -15.50
#